data_04bbed849b0b57b245dbbfd8b98e7f46
#
_entry.id   04bbed849b0b57b245dbbfd8b98e7f46
#
_cell.length_a   1.000
_cell.length_b   1.000
_cell.length_c   1.000
_cell.angle_alpha   90.00
_cell.angle_beta   90.00
_cell.angle_gamma   90.00
#
_symmetry.space_group_name_H-M   'P 1'
#
loop_
_entity.id
_entity.type
_entity.pdbx_description
1 polymer ?
#
loop_
_entity_poly.entity_id
_entity_poly.type
_entity_poly.pdbx_seq_one_letter_code
_entity_poly.pdbx_strand_id
1 'polypeptide(L)'
;MKQKLRRFMAGFLAILTMFTTLFTNGTTAFAASSSANIAFWVASSKDHGVISEFNSKHTGSILYAMIDGHSAYCMNFGLSAKGGQLMNSDSNPNTNLSAAQEKLLAYCMYYGYSTTEAKAPTNDQRNKFIATQSMVWIIVNGIFGTGSADSAASKLCACAPDSSSSYSYYETLRDKINASYNATRPSFASKTKSDATTYELKWNESNKRFEYTFTDSNGVLGNFDFSIDGFSVSKSGNSMTVYTKSVNTTATLGSFKSTIGAVDTTSSCVFWLTGNSGDQEFVSEQPSADPISAYIKVKTENIGYGEITKTDESSGVKLAGAVYGIYSDSGCTNLVGKMTTDSNGYAKSKALVAGTYTEHIYPGTIPNSVFSMFELKDYDFVDEYNVKDNSHERIKWKLDFYHRLFNVERRKEALEAAKDESEKLKKMITDLRD
;
A
#
# COMPACT_ATOMS: atom_id res chain seq x y z
N MET A 1 -36.30 -19.28 24.92
CA MET A 1 -35.51 -18.68 23.81
C MET A 1 -35.13 -17.24 24.04
N LYS A 2 -36.05 -16.32 24.41
CA LYS A 2 -35.78 -14.89 24.66
C LYS A 2 -34.74 -14.59 25.75
N GLN A 3 -34.65 -15.39 26.81
CA GLN A 3 -33.68 -15.18 27.90
C GLN A 3 -32.24 -15.57 27.55
N LYS A 4 -32.04 -16.60 26.70
CA LYS A 4 -30.73 -16.99 26.22
C LYS A 4 -30.18 -15.95 25.23
N LEU A 5 -31.04 -15.37 24.38
CA LEU A 5 -30.65 -14.32 23.43
C LEU A 5 -30.25 -13.03 24.16
N ARG A 6 -30.95 -12.64 25.25
CA ARG A 6 -30.58 -11.47 26.07
C ARG A 6 -29.22 -11.64 26.77
N ARG A 7 -28.90 -12.86 27.26
CA ARG A 7 -27.59 -13.14 27.87
C ARG A 7 -26.47 -13.16 26.84
N PHE A 8 -26.75 -13.63 25.61
CA PHE A 8 -25.79 -13.61 24.51
C PHE A 8 -25.53 -12.18 24.03
N MET A 9 -26.56 -11.36 23.88
CA MET A 9 -26.41 -9.94 23.53
C MET A 9 -25.69 -9.13 24.62
N ALA A 10 -25.96 -9.40 25.90
CA ALA A 10 -25.24 -8.73 26.99
C ALA A 10 -23.77 -9.11 27.05
N GLY A 11 -23.42 -10.39 26.79
CA GLY A 11 -22.05 -10.85 26.68
C GLY A 11 -21.32 -10.26 25.47
N PHE A 12 -22.01 -10.16 24.33
CA PHE A 12 -21.45 -9.56 23.11
C PHE A 12 -21.24 -8.05 23.27
N LEU A 13 -22.17 -7.35 23.94
CA LEU A 13 -22.02 -5.92 24.22
C LEU A 13 -20.90 -5.65 25.23
N ALA A 14 -20.69 -6.52 26.23
CA ALA A 14 -19.57 -6.41 27.17
C ALA A 14 -18.21 -6.66 26.49
N ILE A 15 -18.14 -7.62 25.57
CA ILE A 15 -16.95 -7.88 24.76
C ILE A 15 -16.69 -6.70 23.79
N LEU A 16 -17.73 -6.15 23.18
CA LEU A 16 -17.62 -5.00 22.29
C LEU A 16 -17.16 -3.74 23.04
N THR A 17 -17.64 -3.51 24.26
CA THR A 17 -17.17 -2.40 25.10
C THR A 17 -15.74 -2.61 25.61
N MET A 18 -15.33 -3.85 25.92
CA MET A 18 -13.91 -4.13 26.20
C MET A 18 -13.01 -3.90 24.97
N PHE A 19 -13.47 -4.28 23.78
CA PHE A 19 -12.70 -4.02 22.56
C PHE A 19 -12.63 -2.52 22.20
N THR A 20 -13.69 -1.75 22.45
CA THR A 20 -13.66 -0.30 22.18
C THR A 20 -12.81 0.46 23.17
N THR A 21 -12.63 -0.02 24.41
CA THR A 21 -11.71 0.59 25.39
C THR A 21 -10.24 0.20 25.14
N LEU A 22 -9.98 -0.89 24.39
CA LEU A 22 -8.61 -1.28 23.99
C LEU A 22 -8.11 -0.55 22.73
N PHE A 23 -8.99 0.14 21.99
CA PHE A 23 -8.65 0.89 20.77
C PHE A 23 -8.93 2.39 20.84
N THR A 24 -9.29 2.92 22.01
CA THR A 24 -9.05 4.34 22.22
C THR A 24 -7.54 4.50 22.24
N ASN A 25 -6.98 5.04 21.19
CA ASN A 25 -5.63 5.56 21.16
C ASN A 25 -5.45 6.31 22.49
N GLY A 26 -4.70 5.71 23.39
CA GLY A 26 -4.20 6.44 24.53
C GLY A 26 -3.28 7.53 23.97
N THR A 27 -3.84 8.69 23.68
CA THR A 27 -3.12 9.86 24.05
C THR A 27 -2.97 9.67 25.55
N THR A 28 -1.82 9.15 25.97
CA THR A 28 -1.40 9.27 27.36
C THR A 28 -1.38 10.77 27.61
N ALA A 29 -2.49 11.28 28.13
CA ALA A 29 -2.45 12.54 28.81
C ALA A 29 -1.30 12.35 29.80
N PHE A 30 -0.23 13.11 29.64
CA PHE A 30 0.82 13.15 30.65
C PHE A 30 0.13 13.35 31.98
N ALA A 31 0.32 12.39 32.88
CA ALA A 31 -0.12 12.54 34.23
C ALA A 31 0.40 13.88 34.73
N ALA A 32 -0.41 14.59 35.48
CA ALA A 32 -0.03 15.82 36.18
C ALA A 32 1.38 15.66 36.70
N SER A 33 2.22 16.69 36.54
CA SER A 33 3.65 16.74 36.87
C SER A 33 4.01 15.80 38.00
N SER A 34 4.75 14.75 37.71
CA SER A 34 5.29 13.85 38.74
C SER A 34 6.59 14.42 39.28
N SER A 35 6.81 14.20 40.57
CA SER A 35 8.08 14.59 41.24
C SER A 35 8.78 13.32 41.67
N ALA A 36 10.06 13.19 41.37
CA ALA A 36 10.87 12.05 41.75
C ALA A 36 12.28 12.46 42.17
N ASN A 37 12.87 11.69 43.07
CA ASN A 37 14.28 11.89 43.42
C ASN A 37 15.19 11.24 42.39
N ILE A 38 16.28 11.92 42.06
CA ILE A 38 17.30 11.37 41.19
C ILE A 38 18.28 10.50 41.97
N ALA A 39 18.56 9.31 41.47
CA ALA A 39 19.58 8.40 41.92
C ALA A 39 20.74 8.36 40.94
N PHE A 40 21.97 8.26 41.47
CA PHE A 40 23.17 8.22 40.67
C PHE A 40 24.09 7.05 41.04
N TRP A 41 24.72 6.51 39.99
CA TRP A 41 25.92 5.68 40.09
C TRP A 41 26.99 6.26 39.15
N VAL A 42 28.26 5.94 39.40
CA VAL A 42 29.34 6.39 38.53
C VAL A 42 29.35 5.50 37.25
N ALA A 43 29.05 6.07 36.09
CA ALA A 43 29.23 5.39 34.81
C ALA A 43 30.72 5.42 34.39
N SER A 44 31.39 6.55 34.58
CA SER A 44 32.82 6.70 34.38
C SER A 44 33.38 7.74 35.36
N SER A 45 34.57 7.44 35.94
CA SER A 45 35.36 8.40 36.73
C SER A 45 36.39 9.16 35.90
N LYS A 46 36.47 8.86 34.58
CA LYS A 46 37.37 9.56 33.66
C LYS A 46 36.84 10.95 33.34
N ASP A 47 37.73 11.92 33.35
CA ASP A 47 37.44 13.29 32.92
C ASP A 47 37.40 13.37 31.38
N HIS A 48 36.37 13.99 30.82
CA HIS A 48 36.30 14.24 29.39
C HIS A 48 37.23 15.33 28.90
N GLY A 49 37.62 16.24 29.78
CA GLY A 49 38.35 17.43 29.38
C GLY A 49 37.50 18.38 28.52
N VAL A 50 38.14 19.06 27.60
CA VAL A 50 37.49 19.99 26.66
C VAL A 50 36.99 19.22 25.47
N ILE A 51 35.68 19.28 25.20
CA ILE A 51 35.08 18.86 23.95
C ILE A 51 34.95 20.11 23.08
N SER A 52 35.91 20.27 22.18
CA SER A 52 36.00 21.46 21.30
C SER A 52 34.75 21.66 20.46
N GLU A 53 34.09 20.57 20.08
CA GLU A 53 32.86 20.54 19.29
C GLU A 53 31.67 21.15 20.02
N PHE A 54 31.68 21.16 21.37
CA PHE A 54 30.65 21.78 22.18
C PHE A 54 31.11 23.18 22.71
N ASN A 55 32.33 23.57 22.41
CA ASN A 55 32.97 24.76 22.99
C ASN A 55 32.84 24.80 24.50
N SER A 56 32.93 23.66 25.15
CA SER A 56 32.70 23.50 26.59
C SER A 56 33.64 22.45 27.20
N LYS A 57 33.84 22.55 28.51
CA LYS A 57 34.63 21.61 29.28
C LYS A 57 33.77 20.89 30.30
N HIS A 58 33.94 19.59 30.37
CA HIS A 58 33.36 18.77 31.43
C HIS A 58 34.48 18.18 32.26
N THR A 59 34.45 18.45 33.56
CA THR A 59 35.37 17.89 34.52
C THR A 59 34.60 17.06 35.54
N GLY A 60 35.08 15.86 35.80
CA GLY A 60 34.46 14.93 36.76
C GLY A 60 33.85 13.70 36.14
N SER A 61 33.08 12.99 36.95
CA SER A 61 32.50 11.69 36.54
C SER A 61 31.28 11.85 35.66
N ILE A 62 31.13 10.94 34.70
CA ILE A 62 29.81 10.71 34.06
C ILE A 62 28.95 9.92 35.04
N LEU A 63 27.78 10.47 35.34
CA LEU A 63 26.83 9.85 36.25
C LEU A 63 25.82 9.05 35.49
N TYR A 64 25.65 7.80 35.88
CA TYR A 64 24.53 6.94 35.45
C TYR A 64 23.32 7.34 36.29
N ALA A 65 22.42 8.10 35.70
CA ALA A 65 21.28 8.69 36.37
C ALA A 65 20.01 7.85 36.20
N MET A 66 19.22 7.80 37.26
CA MET A 66 17.85 7.23 37.21
C MET A 66 16.88 8.16 37.93
N ILE A 67 15.74 8.41 37.30
CA ILE A 67 14.64 9.23 37.83
C ILE A 67 13.35 8.45 37.60
N ASP A 68 12.53 8.37 38.66
CA ASP A 68 11.24 7.64 38.60
C ASP A 68 11.36 6.20 38.08
N GLY A 69 12.46 5.52 38.43
CA GLY A 69 12.72 4.15 38.02
C GLY A 69 13.17 3.97 36.57
N HIS A 70 13.49 5.04 35.85
CA HIS A 70 13.95 5.00 34.45
C HIS A 70 15.34 5.61 34.29
N SER A 71 16.10 5.12 33.29
CA SER A 71 17.37 5.78 32.93
C SER A 71 17.09 7.22 32.49
N ALA A 72 17.90 8.14 33.02
CA ALA A 72 17.82 9.56 32.67
C ALA A 72 19.18 10.07 32.22
N TYR A 73 19.19 11.01 31.28
CA TYR A 73 20.38 11.51 30.62
C TYR A 73 20.51 13.01 30.78
N CYS A 74 21.72 13.45 31.20
CA CYS A 74 22.05 14.86 31.35
C CYS A 74 21.92 15.61 30.04
N MET A 75 21.21 16.73 30.00
CA MET A 75 21.07 17.56 28.81
C MET A 75 22.19 18.61 28.71
N ASN A 76 22.58 19.22 29.84
CA ASN A 76 23.51 20.35 29.87
C ASN A 76 24.95 19.85 30.08
N PHE A 77 25.73 19.81 28.99
CA PHE A 77 27.15 19.46 29.08
C PHE A 77 27.93 20.50 29.92
N GLY A 78 28.67 20.03 30.91
CA GLY A 78 29.48 20.89 31.78
C GLY A 78 28.79 21.35 33.06
N LEU A 79 27.49 21.13 33.24
CA LEU A 79 26.83 21.38 34.52
C LEU A 79 26.92 20.16 35.45
N SER A 80 27.04 20.43 36.76
CA SER A 80 27.07 19.38 37.77
C SER A 80 25.68 19.00 38.22
N ALA A 81 25.42 17.70 38.33
CA ALA A 81 24.20 17.16 38.90
C ALA A 81 24.39 16.89 40.39
N LYS A 82 23.34 17.07 41.20
CA LYS A 82 23.34 16.81 42.64
C LYS A 82 22.46 15.61 42.98
N GLY A 83 23.03 14.61 43.66
CA GLY A 83 22.29 13.42 44.10
C GLY A 83 21.21 13.76 45.12
N GLY A 84 20.10 13.01 45.09
CA GLY A 84 18.97 13.18 45.99
C GLY A 84 18.14 14.44 45.76
N GLN A 85 18.36 15.16 44.66
CA GLN A 85 17.59 16.33 44.28
C GLN A 85 16.23 15.93 43.81
N LEU A 86 15.19 16.66 44.21
CA LEU A 86 13.85 16.50 43.72
C LEU A 86 13.73 17.09 42.31
N MET A 87 13.30 16.28 41.36
CA MET A 87 13.07 16.65 39.96
C MET A 87 11.57 16.63 39.67
N ASN A 88 11.10 17.58 38.88
CA ASN A 88 9.74 17.65 38.41
C ASN A 88 9.69 17.33 36.91
N SER A 89 8.76 16.48 36.51
CA SER A 89 8.60 16.18 35.11
C SER A 89 7.90 17.33 34.37
N ASP A 90 8.35 17.63 33.17
CA ASP A 90 7.77 18.62 32.27
C ASP A 90 7.81 18.11 30.84
N SER A 91 6.94 18.64 30.00
CA SER A 91 6.95 18.43 28.56
C SER A 91 7.92 19.34 27.81
N ASN A 92 8.39 20.43 28.47
CA ASN A 92 9.28 21.42 27.90
C ASN A 92 10.52 21.60 28.78
N PRO A 93 11.73 21.49 28.23
CA PRO A 93 12.97 21.81 28.97
C PRO A 93 13.15 23.35 29.07
N ASN A 94 13.97 23.80 30.05
CA ASN A 94 14.44 25.17 30.02
C ASN A 94 15.51 25.38 28.93
N THR A 95 16.22 24.31 28.54
CA THR A 95 17.15 24.32 27.41
C THR A 95 16.39 24.58 26.14
N ASN A 96 16.77 25.64 25.42
CA ASN A 96 16.11 25.99 24.15
C ASN A 96 16.46 24.95 23.06
N LEU A 97 15.51 24.09 22.72
CA LEU A 97 15.62 23.08 21.68
C LEU A 97 14.80 23.49 20.45
N SER A 98 15.34 23.21 19.27
CA SER A 98 14.54 23.26 18.04
C SER A 98 13.65 22.02 17.95
N ALA A 99 12.55 22.09 17.20
CA ALA A 99 11.68 20.95 16.95
C ALA A 99 12.42 19.75 16.33
N ALA A 100 13.49 20.00 15.58
CA ALA A 100 14.35 18.95 15.05
C ALA A 100 15.15 18.23 16.16
N GLN A 101 15.69 18.98 17.13
CA GLN A 101 16.42 18.42 18.27
C GLN A 101 15.47 17.63 19.18
N GLU A 102 14.28 18.15 19.48
CA GLU A 102 13.27 17.42 20.24
C GLU A 102 12.90 16.08 19.59
N LYS A 103 12.67 16.09 18.27
CA LYS A 103 12.40 14.87 17.52
C LYS A 103 13.59 13.90 17.56
N LEU A 104 14.81 14.37 17.41
CA LEU A 104 16.01 13.54 17.52
C LEU A 104 16.20 12.96 18.92
N LEU A 105 15.94 13.75 19.97
CA LEU A 105 15.95 13.27 21.37
C LEU A 105 14.91 12.16 21.58
N ALA A 106 13.71 12.31 21.01
CA ALA A 106 12.68 11.29 21.06
C ALA A 106 13.16 9.94 20.47
N TYR A 107 13.81 9.98 19.33
CA TYR A 107 14.42 8.78 18.76
C TYR A 107 15.60 8.27 19.59
N CYS A 108 16.39 9.17 20.16
CA CYS A 108 17.49 8.79 21.05
C CYS A 108 16.96 8.06 22.31
N MET A 109 15.88 8.54 22.90
CA MET A 109 15.25 7.88 24.05
C MET A 109 14.62 6.54 23.68
N TYR A 110 14.06 6.44 22.48
CA TYR A 110 13.44 5.20 22.00
C TYR A 110 14.45 4.09 21.69
N TYR A 111 15.57 4.44 21.03
CA TYR A 111 16.58 3.45 20.61
C TYR A 111 17.75 3.30 21.57
N GLY A 112 17.94 4.27 22.44
CA GLY A 112 19.02 4.33 23.39
C GLY A 112 18.95 3.23 24.44
N TYR A 113 19.95 3.20 25.27
CA TYR A 113 19.96 2.28 26.40
C TYR A 113 18.96 2.75 27.47
N SER A 114 18.10 1.84 27.90
CA SER A 114 17.13 2.05 28.95
C SER A 114 17.12 0.87 29.93
N THR A 115 16.89 1.15 31.19
CA THR A 115 16.65 0.15 32.22
C THR A 115 15.76 0.72 33.33
N THR A 116 15.01 -0.18 33.93
CA THR A 116 14.22 0.08 35.17
C THR A 116 14.90 -0.49 36.40
N GLU A 117 16.10 -1.05 36.30
CA GLU A 117 16.83 -1.63 37.42
C GLU A 117 17.63 -0.57 38.16
N ALA A 118 17.15 -0.14 39.32
CA ALA A 118 17.84 0.80 40.22
C ALA A 118 18.98 0.12 41.01
N LYS A 119 20.05 -0.22 40.31
CA LYS A 119 21.25 -0.84 40.88
C LYS A 119 22.51 -0.34 40.18
N ALA A 120 23.69 -0.60 40.81
CA ALA A 120 24.98 -0.26 40.21
C ALA A 120 25.13 -0.96 38.84
N PRO A 121 25.42 -0.23 37.74
CA PRO A 121 25.47 -0.79 36.40
C PRO A 121 26.71 -1.67 36.18
N THR A 122 26.53 -2.72 35.35
CA THR A 122 27.65 -3.52 34.81
C THR A 122 28.48 -2.68 33.82
N ASN A 123 29.65 -3.18 33.41
CA ASN A 123 30.45 -2.49 32.40
C ASN A 123 29.74 -2.38 31.04
N ASP A 124 29.03 -3.41 30.64
CA ASP A 124 28.23 -3.37 29.40
C ASP A 124 27.14 -2.29 29.48
N GLN A 125 26.42 -2.22 30.59
CA GLN A 125 25.40 -1.19 30.81
C GLN A 125 26.03 0.22 30.82
N ARG A 126 27.24 0.39 31.43
CA ARG A 126 27.97 1.66 31.40
C ARG A 126 28.36 2.06 29.97
N ASN A 127 28.87 1.13 29.17
CA ASN A 127 29.23 1.39 27.76
C ASN A 127 28.04 1.91 26.96
N LYS A 128 26.89 1.23 27.07
CA LYS A 128 25.64 1.61 26.38
C LYS A 128 25.08 2.94 26.88
N PHE A 129 25.12 3.17 28.23
CA PHE A 129 24.69 4.42 28.83
C PHE A 129 25.54 5.60 28.36
N ILE A 130 26.87 5.45 28.37
CA ILE A 130 27.80 6.52 27.93
C ILE A 130 27.57 6.84 26.44
N ALA A 131 27.35 5.85 25.61
CA ALA A 131 27.04 6.05 24.19
C ALA A 131 25.72 6.84 23.99
N THR A 132 24.68 6.48 24.75
CA THR A 132 23.39 7.19 24.70
C THR A 132 23.52 8.60 25.27
N GLN A 133 24.23 8.78 26.37
CA GLN A 133 24.53 10.10 26.95
C GLN A 133 25.32 10.99 25.97
N SER A 134 26.27 10.41 25.26
CA SER A 134 27.03 11.12 24.22
C SER A 134 26.10 11.59 23.08
N MET A 135 25.17 10.75 22.68
CA MET A 135 24.17 11.08 21.65
C MET A 135 23.26 12.22 22.10
N VAL A 136 22.80 12.20 23.37
CA VAL A 136 21.99 13.29 23.95
C VAL A 136 22.74 14.63 23.86
N TRP A 137 24.00 14.68 24.30
CA TRP A 137 24.79 15.91 24.24
C TRP A 137 25.05 16.37 22.80
N ILE A 138 25.29 15.46 21.84
CA ILE A 138 25.47 15.78 20.44
C ILE A 138 24.20 16.40 19.85
N ILE A 139 23.02 15.86 20.19
CA ILE A 139 21.73 16.39 19.72
C ILE A 139 21.47 17.77 20.37
N VAL A 140 21.60 17.89 21.67
CA VAL A 140 21.34 19.16 22.40
C VAL A 140 22.28 20.27 21.94
N ASN A 141 23.54 19.97 21.62
CA ASN A 141 24.48 20.94 21.07
C ASN A 141 24.33 21.19 19.55
N GLY A 142 23.36 20.60 18.92
CA GLY A 142 22.98 20.87 17.50
C GLY A 142 23.97 20.36 16.46
N ILE A 143 24.86 19.44 16.79
CA ILE A 143 25.87 18.91 15.87
C ILE A 143 25.54 17.54 15.29
N PHE A 144 24.38 16.95 15.65
CA PHE A 144 23.95 15.67 15.05
C PHE A 144 23.86 15.76 13.52
N GLY A 145 24.39 14.75 12.84
CA GLY A 145 24.43 14.71 11.36
C GLY A 145 25.54 15.55 10.74
N THR A 146 26.41 16.15 11.52
CA THR A 146 27.60 16.87 11.05
C THR A 146 28.88 16.04 11.21
N GLY A 147 29.95 16.36 10.49
CA GLY A 147 31.26 15.71 10.67
C GLY A 147 31.83 15.84 12.07
N SER A 148 31.40 16.82 12.85
CA SER A 148 31.83 17.05 14.24
C SER A 148 31.17 16.06 15.22
N ALA A 149 30.05 15.47 14.91
CA ALA A 149 29.31 14.54 15.76
C ALA A 149 30.14 13.30 16.13
N ASP A 150 30.73 12.65 15.13
CA ASP A 150 31.52 11.42 15.32
C ASP A 150 32.84 11.72 16.05
N SER A 151 33.45 12.90 15.85
CA SER A 151 34.63 13.36 16.59
C SER A 151 34.28 13.53 18.05
N ALA A 152 33.18 14.24 18.39
CA ALA A 152 32.71 14.40 19.76
C ALA A 152 32.37 13.06 20.41
N ALA A 153 31.65 12.18 19.70
CA ALA A 153 31.30 10.85 20.20
C ALA A 153 32.52 10.00 20.53
N SER A 154 33.55 10.01 19.66
CA SER A 154 34.78 9.28 19.89
C SER A 154 35.47 9.72 21.20
N LYS A 155 35.54 11.03 21.45
CA LYS A 155 36.11 11.60 22.70
C LYS A 155 35.29 11.22 23.93
N LEU A 156 33.97 11.29 23.83
CA LEU A 156 33.05 10.99 24.94
C LEU A 156 33.05 9.48 25.26
N CYS A 157 32.97 8.62 24.24
CA CYS A 157 33.00 7.16 24.39
C CYS A 157 34.37 6.66 24.91
N ALA A 158 35.47 7.41 24.71
CA ALA A 158 36.77 7.08 25.26
C ALA A 158 36.79 7.03 26.80
N CYS A 159 35.79 7.62 27.46
CA CYS A 159 35.61 7.55 28.89
C CYS A 159 34.93 6.28 29.38
N ALA A 160 34.34 5.50 28.53
CA ALA A 160 33.68 4.25 28.88
C ALA A 160 34.67 3.18 29.43
N PRO A 161 34.19 2.19 30.18
CA PRO A 161 35.00 1.02 30.57
C PRO A 161 35.62 0.31 29.34
N ASP A 162 34.87 0.16 28.30
CA ASP A 162 35.31 -0.29 26.97
C ASP A 162 34.88 0.75 25.91
N SER A 163 35.85 1.54 25.46
CA SER A 163 35.62 2.63 24.53
C SER A 163 35.15 2.14 23.14
N SER A 164 35.65 1.00 22.68
CA SER A 164 35.28 0.44 21.37
C SER A 164 33.84 -0.06 21.36
N SER A 165 33.44 -0.77 22.39
CA SER A 165 32.05 -1.23 22.56
C SER A 165 31.09 -0.05 22.70
N SER A 166 31.46 0.99 23.44
CA SER A 166 30.65 2.19 23.60
C SER A 166 30.48 2.94 22.26
N TYR A 167 31.58 3.14 21.53
CA TYR A 167 31.53 3.82 20.24
C TYR A 167 30.73 3.03 19.17
N SER A 168 30.90 1.71 19.12
CA SER A 168 30.10 0.84 18.23
C SER A 168 28.61 0.91 18.56
N TYR A 169 28.24 0.98 19.84
CA TYR A 169 26.84 1.19 20.23
C TYR A 169 26.34 2.58 19.80
N TYR A 170 27.17 3.64 19.95
CA TYR A 170 26.85 4.97 19.45
C TYR A 170 26.59 4.96 17.94
N GLU A 171 27.43 4.31 17.13
CA GLU A 171 27.24 4.21 15.67
C GLU A 171 25.92 3.50 15.33
N THR A 172 25.63 2.39 15.98
CA THR A 172 24.36 1.67 15.83
C THR A 172 23.16 2.56 16.18
N LEU A 173 23.25 3.32 17.26
CA LEU A 173 22.21 4.24 17.70
C LEU A 173 22.03 5.40 16.70
N ARG A 174 23.14 6.02 16.26
CA ARG A 174 23.15 7.06 15.24
C ARG A 174 22.45 6.61 13.96
N ASP A 175 22.78 5.41 13.47
CA ASP A 175 22.23 4.89 12.23
C ASP A 175 20.72 4.60 12.34
N LYS A 176 20.26 4.07 13.48
CA LYS A 176 18.84 3.90 13.77
C LYS A 176 18.10 5.23 13.84
N ILE A 177 18.67 6.23 14.53
CA ILE A 177 18.08 7.57 14.62
C ILE A 177 17.99 8.20 13.24
N ASN A 178 19.07 8.16 12.44
CA ASN A 178 19.08 8.70 11.08
C ASN A 178 18.00 8.03 10.18
N ALA A 179 17.93 6.71 10.20
CA ALA A 179 16.94 5.97 9.43
C ALA A 179 15.51 6.38 9.81
N SER A 180 15.24 6.55 11.11
CA SER A 180 13.91 6.89 11.61
C SER A 180 13.57 8.36 11.45
N TYR A 181 14.52 9.27 11.68
CA TYR A 181 14.34 10.71 11.53
C TYR A 181 14.01 11.09 10.08
N ASN A 182 14.68 10.44 9.13
CA ASN A 182 14.50 10.64 7.69
C ASN A 182 13.44 9.70 7.08
N ALA A 183 12.81 8.86 7.88
CA ALA A 183 11.80 7.93 7.38
C ALA A 183 10.59 8.67 6.81
N THR A 184 10.31 8.38 5.57
CA THR A 184 9.11 8.84 4.87
C THR A 184 8.18 7.65 4.63
N ARG A 185 6.96 7.93 4.17
CA ARG A 185 6.00 6.92 3.74
C ARG A 185 6.25 6.57 2.28
N PRO A 186 5.81 5.39 1.81
CA PRO A 186 5.75 5.12 0.38
C PRO A 186 5.01 6.25 -0.35
N SER A 187 5.55 6.71 -1.49
CA SER A 187 5.10 7.93 -2.17
C SER A 187 3.63 7.92 -2.60
N PHE A 188 3.06 6.72 -2.76
CA PHE A 188 1.67 6.50 -3.15
C PHE A 188 0.72 6.29 -1.97
N ALA A 189 1.22 6.28 -0.72
CA ALA A 189 0.43 5.99 0.47
C ALA A 189 0.15 7.24 1.31
N SER A 190 -1.04 7.31 1.89
CA SER A 190 -1.50 8.44 2.70
C SER A 190 -1.18 8.24 4.18
N LYS A 191 -1.08 9.34 4.94
CA LYS A 191 -0.78 9.33 6.38
C LYS A 191 -1.93 8.75 7.20
N THR A 192 -3.17 9.06 6.85
CA THR A 192 -4.37 8.69 7.61
C THR A 192 -5.28 7.75 6.83
N LYS A 193 -6.10 7.00 7.52
CA LYS A 193 -7.11 6.11 6.91
C LYS A 193 -8.18 6.88 6.14
N SER A 194 -8.55 8.08 6.62
CA SER A 194 -9.52 8.96 5.96
C SER A 194 -9.01 9.40 4.60
N ASP A 195 -7.76 9.83 4.53
CA ASP A 195 -7.15 10.43 3.34
C ASP A 195 -6.61 9.38 2.35
N ALA A 196 -6.76 8.08 2.70
CA ALA A 196 -6.25 6.99 1.87
C ALA A 196 -6.84 7.04 0.45
N THR A 197 -5.95 7.25 -0.53
CA THR A 197 -6.29 7.25 -1.95
C THR A 197 -6.81 5.89 -2.37
N THR A 198 -7.88 5.87 -3.18
CA THR A 198 -8.45 4.65 -3.74
C THR A 198 -7.87 4.38 -5.13
N TYR A 199 -7.27 3.22 -5.29
CA TYR A 199 -6.72 2.73 -6.56
C TYR A 199 -7.61 1.63 -7.12
N GLU A 200 -7.78 1.63 -8.43
CA GLU A 200 -8.60 0.65 -9.13
C GLU A 200 -7.71 -0.37 -9.83
N LEU A 201 -7.79 -1.62 -9.38
CA LEU A 201 -7.10 -2.75 -9.99
C LEU A 201 -7.78 -3.10 -11.31
N LYS A 202 -6.99 -3.20 -12.37
CA LYS A 202 -7.45 -3.52 -13.72
C LYS A 202 -7.35 -5.01 -14.00
N TRP A 203 -8.30 -5.52 -14.78
CA TRP A 203 -8.25 -6.90 -15.25
C TRP A 203 -7.05 -7.14 -16.18
N ASN A 204 -6.19 -8.08 -15.81
CA ASN A 204 -5.09 -8.53 -16.65
C ASN A 204 -5.46 -9.88 -17.26
N GLU A 205 -5.72 -9.88 -18.56
CA GLU A 205 -6.16 -11.09 -19.29
C GLU A 205 -5.07 -12.18 -19.31
N SER A 206 -3.80 -11.81 -19.34
CA SER A 206 -2.68 -12.75 -19.33
C SER A 206 -2.52 -13.45 -17.98
N ASN A 207 -2.67 -12.70 -16.90
CA ASN A 207 -2.54 -13.21 -15.53
C ASN A 207 -3.86 -13.74 -14.96
N LYS A 208 -4.99 -13.54 -15.66
CA LYS A 208 -6.35 -13.91 -15.22
C LYS A 208 -6.67 -13.41 -13.81
N ARG A 209 -6.34 -12.14 -13.54
CA ARG A 209 -6.55 -11.49 -12.25
C ARG A 209 -6.64 -9.97 -12.41
N PHE A 210 -7.23 -9.31 -11.43
CA PHE A 210 -7.13 -7.86 -11.29
C PHE A 210 -5.81 -7.52 -10.62
N GLU A 211 -5.11 -6.51 -11.10
CA GLU A 211 -3.85 -6.09 -10.52
C GLU A 211 -3.58 -4.60 -10.71
N TYR A 212 -2.79 -4.05 -9.81
CA TYR A 212 -2.22 -2.71 -9.89
C TYR A 212 -0.80 -2.72 -9.34
N THR A 213 0.14 -2.13 -10.08
CA THR A 213 1.53 -2.03 -9.65
C THR A 213 1.84 -0.61 -9.23
N PHE A 214 2.23 -0.47 -7.98
CA PHE A 214 2.70 0.78 -7.39
C PHE A 214 4.20 0.90 -7.55
N THR A 215 4.69 2.11 -7.79
CA THR A 215 6.12 2.43 -7.76
C THR A 215 6.35 3.47 -6.68
N ASP A 216 7.24 3.16 -5.74
CA ASP A 216 7.61 4.05 -4.65
C ASP A 216 8.81 4.91 -5.05
N SER A 217 8.57 6.19 -5.34
CA SER A 217 9.63 7.14 -5.68
C SER A 217 10.46 7.58 -4.47
N ASN A 218 9.97 7.34 -3.25
CA ASN A 218 10.72 7.63 -2.03
C ASN A 218 11.74 6.51 -1.69
N GLY A 219 11.63 5.34 -2.33
CA GLY A 219 12.56 4.23 -2.12
C GLY A 219 12.49 3.56 -0.74
N VAL A 220 11.39 3.73 -0.02
CA VAL A 220 11.25 3.26 1.37
C VAL A 220 10.36 2.03 1.53
N LEU A 221 9.82 1.51 0.44
CA LEU A 221 8.87 0.39 0.45
C LEU A 221 9.40 -0.86 1.18
N GLY A 222 10.71 -1.09 1.13
CA GLY A 222 11.37 -2.19 1.84
C GLY A 222 11.29 -2.09 3.37
N ASN A 223 11.05 -0.89 3.91
CA ASN A 223 10.97 -0.62 5.34
C ASN A 223 9.53 -0.76 5.89
N PHE A 224 8.60 -1.26 5.11
CA PHE A 224 7.21 -1.39 5.51
C PHE A 224 6.67 -2.79 5.24
N ASP A 225 5.98 -3.36 6.21
CA ASP A 225 5.08 -4.47 5.99
C ASP A 225 3.74 -3.94 5.51
N PHE A 226 3.18 -4.57 4.49
CA PHE A 226 1.88 -4.21 3.94
C PHE A 226 0.91 -5.37 4.09
N SER A 227 -0.29 -5.06 4.54
CA SER A 227 -1.39 -6.00 4.62
C SER A 227 -2.69 -5.39 4.10
N ILE A 228 -3.47 -6.20 3.42
CA ILE A 228 -4.79 -5.85 2.93
C ILE A 228 -5.64 -7.12 2.86
N ASP A 229 -6.86 -7.05 3.35
CA ASP A 229 -7.76 -8.20 3.39
C ASP A 229 -8.34 -8.53 2.02
N GLY A 230 -8.37 -9.82 1.67
CA GLY A 230 -8.91 -10.31 0.40
C GLY A 230 -8.03 -10.08 -0.84
N PHE A 231 -6.82 -9.56 -0.68
CA PHE A 231 -5.87 -9.33 -1.79
C PHE A 231 -4.52 -9.97 -1.51
N SER A 232 -3.82 -10.32 -2.57
CA SER A 232 -2.43 -10.78 -2.54
C SER A 232 -1.49 -9.64 -2.89
N VAL A 233 -0.26 -9.71 -2.37
CA VAL A 233 0.77 -8.69 -2.55
C VAL A 233 2.08 -9.33 -2.96
N SER A 234 2.77 -8.71 -3.91
CA SER A 234 4.13 -9.03 -4.30
C SER A 234 4.96 -7.76 -4.29
N LYS A 235 6.11 -7.77 -3.62
CA LYS A 235 7.06 -6.65 -3.58
C LYS A 235 8.38 -7.03 -4.26
N SER A 236 8.95 -6.09 -5.02
CA SER A 236 10.28 -6.24 -5.63
C SER A 236 10.93 -4.86 -5.74
N GLY A 237 11.98 -4.63 -4.97
CA GLY A 237 12.63 -3.31 -4.87
C GLY A 237 11.61 -2.22 -4.47
N ASN A 238 11.53 -1.19 -5.29
CA ASN A 238 10.61 -0.06 -5.07
C ASN A 238 9.20 -0.28 -5.68
N SER A 239 8.91 -1.48 -6.16
CA SER A 239 7.61 -1.82 -6.75
C SER A 239 6.81 -2.76 -5.88
N MET A 240 5.50 -2.55 -5.83
CA MET A 240 4.54 -3.41 -5.14
C MET A 240 3.35 -3.66 -6.05
N THR A 241 3.05 -4.92 -6.33
CA THR A 241 1.84 -5.31 -7.07
C THR A 241 0.81 -5.87 -6.10
N VAL A 242 -0.37 -5.27 -6.08
CA VAL A 242 -1.56 -5.78 -5.36
C VAL A 242 -2.46 -6.44 -6.38
N TYR A 243 -2.96 -7.64 -6.09
CA TYR A 243 -3.78 -8.40 -7.03
C TYR A 243 -4.80 -9.30 -6.33
N THR A 244 -5.89 -9.61 -7.06
CA THR A 244 -6.94 -10.54 -6.61
C THR A 244 -7.64 -11.17 -7.82
N LYS A 245 -8.28 -12.33 -7.61
CA LYS A 245 -9.21 -12.92 -8.58
C LYS A 245 -10.68 -12.58 -8.29
N SER A 246 -10.95 -11.96 -7.16
CA SER A 246 -12.31 -11.54 -6.78
C SER A 246 -12.79 -10.42 -7.70
N VAL A 247 -14.00 -10.52 -8.17
CA VAL A 247 -14.65 -9.55 -9.05
C VAL A 247 -15.45 -8.51 -8.25
N ASN A 248 -15.55 -7.30 -8.79
CA ASN A 248 -16.46 -6.26 -8.29
C ASN A 248 -16.29 -5.97 -6.78
N THR A 249 -15.03 -5.93 -6.31
CA THR A 249 -14.75 -5.65 -4.90
C THR A 249 -15.04 -4.18 -4.56
N THR A 250 -15.49 -3.94 -3.35
CA THR A 250 -15.58 -2.59 -2.79
C THR A 250 -14.20 -2.08 -2.37
N ALA A 251 -14.09 -0.77 -2.14
CA ALA A 251 -12.84 -0.17 -1.68
C ALA A 251 -12.43 -0.74 -0.32
N THR A 252 -11.33 -1.51 -0.31
CA THR A 252 -10.76 -2.16 0.87
C THR A 252 -9.52 -1.41 1.33
N LEU A 253 -9.42 -1.16 2.63
CA LEU A 253 -8.30 -0.44 3.24
C LEU A 253 -7.10 -1.38 3.41
N GLY A 254 -5.98 -1.02 2.80
CA GLY A 254 -4.66 -1.62 3.04
C GLY A 254 -3.84 -0.74 3.97
N SER A 255 -3.06 -1.36 4.82
CA SER A 255 -2.20 -0.67 5.79
C SER A 255 -0.74 -1.07 5.67
N PHE A 256 0.12 -0.08 5.76
CA PHE A 256 1.55 -0.22 5.89
C PHE A 256 1.95 0.03 7.34
N LYS A 257 2.83 -0.80 7.85
CA LYS A 257 3.44 -0.64 9.17
C LYS A 257 4.96 -0.64 9.02
N SER A 258 5.63 0.39 9.54
CA SER A 258 7.08 0.46 9.46
C SER A 258 7.74 -0.67 10.23
N THR A 259 8.74 -1.31 9.65
CA THR A 259 9.61 -2.31 10.28
C THR A 259 10.78 -1.67 11.03
N ILE A 260 11.14 -0.46 10.67
CA ILE A 260 12.09 0.37 11.41
C ILE A 260 11.27 1.19 12.42
N GLY A 261 11.24 0.81 13.69
CA GLY A 261 10.44 1.42 14.74
C GLY A 261 10.50 2.96 14.73
N ALA A 262 9.75 3.60 13.86
CA ALA A 262 9.77 5.05 13.71
C ALA A 262 8.73 5.68 14.63
N VAL A 263 9.13 6.70 15.36
CA VAL A 263 8.26 7.48 16.25
C VAL A 263 7.50 8.50 15.41
N ASP A 264 6.18 8.33 15.24
CA ASP A 264 5.32 9.29 14.53
C ASP A 264 4.68 10.30 15.50
N THR A 265 5.32 10.57 16.64
CA THR A 265 4.80 11.49 17.64
C THR A 265 5.67 12.72 17.77
N THR A 266 5.06 13.87 18.05
CA THR A 266 5.72 15.16 18.21
C THR A 266 6.23 15.41 19.62
N SER A 267 5.88 14.57 20.60
CA SER A 267 6.34 14.70 21.98
C SER A 267 6.58 13.33 22.60
N SER A 268 7.82 12.93 22.69
CA SER A 268 8.17 11.60 23.15
C SER A 268 9.29 11.61 24.21
N CYS A 269 9.59 12.76 24.80
CA CYS A 269 10.51 12.87 25.89
C CYS A 269 9.84 13.39 27.16
N VAL A 270 10.28 12.88 28.29
CA VAL A 270 10.00 13.47 29.59
C VAL A 270 11.24 14.24 30.02
N PHE A 271 11.08 15.52 30.27
CA PHE A 271 12.16 16.36 30.82
C PHE A 271 12.02 16.47 32.34
N TRP A 272 13.12 16.47 33.02
CA TRP A 272 13.17 16.54 34.49
C TRP A 272 13.95 17.78 34.92
N LEU A 273 13.28 18.64 35.66
CA LEU A 273 13.73 19.97 36.02
C LEU A 273 13.72 20.15 37.54
N THR A 274 14.63 20.96 38.06
CA THR A 274 14.65 21.33 39.51
C THR A 274 13.78 22.54 39.82
N GLY A 275 13.33 23.26 38.81
CA GLY A 275 12.65 24.55 38.96
C GLY A 275 13.62 25.76 38.99
N ASN A 276 14.92 25.55 39.01
CA ASN A 276 15.93 26.61 38.93
C ASN A 276 16.59 26.63 37.56
N SER A 277 16.63 27.78 36.90
CA SER A 277 17.16 27.98 35.54
C SER A 277 18.68 27.89 35.51
N GLY A 278 19.39 27.10 35.91
CA GLY A 278 20.88 26.99 35.92
C GLY A 278 21.33 25.65 36.47
N ASP A 279 20.38 24.83 36.88
CA ASP A 279 20.65 23.47 37.32
C ASP A 279 20.68 22.51 36.10
N GLN A 280 21.25 21.33 36.33
CA GLN A 280 21.27 20.26 35.35
C GLN A 280 19.85 19.77 35.05
N GLU A 281 19.51 19.72 33.78
CA GLU A 281 18.27 19.12 33.27
C GLU A 281 18.55 17.71 32.80
N PHE A 282 17.51 16.86 32.83
CA PHE A 282 17.58 15.49 32.36
C PHE A 282 16.45 15.20 31.38
N VAL A 283 16.72 14.26 30.50
CA VAL A 283 15.72 13.66 29.58
C VAL A 283 15.64 12.17 29.86
N SER A 284 14.45 11.62 29.86
CA SER A 284 14.20 10.19 29.99
C SER A 284 13.29 9.66 28.90
N GLU A 285 13.22 8.33 28.83
CA GLU A 285 12.39 7.60 27.90
C GLU A 285 10.88 7.86 28.12
N GLN A 286 10.14 7.92 27.04
CA GLN A 286 8.70 7.82 27.06
C GLN A 286 8.24 6.41 26.64
N PRO A 287 7.28 5.79 27.36
CA PRO A 287 6.97 4.36 27.22
C PRO A 287 6.35 3.90 25.90
N SER A 288 5.95 4.78 24.99
CA SER A 288 5.27 4.37 23.76
C SER A 288 5.67 5.16 22.53
N ALA A 289 6.21 4.46 21.55
CA ALA A 289 6.39 4.98 20.21
C ALA A 289 5.62 4.09 19.22
N ASP A 290 4.67 4.67 18.51
CA ASP A 290 3.96 3.96 17.46
C ASP A 290 4.80 3.94 16.17
N PRO A 291 4.88 2.79 15.49
CA PRO A 291 5.55 2.73 14.19
C PRO A 291 4.80 3.60 13.18
N ILE A 292 5.53 4.20 12.24
CA ILE A 292 4.93 4.96 11.14
C ILE A 292 3.95 4.05 10.40
N SER A 293 2.71 4.52 10.26
CA SER A 293 1.67 3.86 9.49
C SER A 293 1.37 4.64 8.22
N ALA A 294 0.99 3.94 7.16
CA ALA A 294 0.52 4.53 5.93
C ALA A 294 -0.61 3.69 5.34
N TYR A 295 -1.43 4.28 4.47
CA TYR A 295 -2.68 3.67 4.04
C TYR A 295 -2.92 3.89 2.56
N ILE A 296 -3.50 2.89 1.91
CA ILE A 296 -4.13 2.98 0.58
C ILE A 296 -5.50 2.31 0.65
N LYS A 297 -6.34 2.58 -0.33
CA LYS A 297 -7.56 1.79 -0.59
C LYS A 297 -7.44 1.19 -1.99
N VAL A 298 -7.89 -0.05 -2.15
CA VAL A 298 -7.98 -0.67 -3.47
C VAL A 298 -9.37 -1.24 -3.71
N LYS A 299 -9.80 -1.21 -4.96
CA LYS A 299 -10.99 -1.90 -5.46
C LYS A 299 -10.68 -2.49 -6.82
N THR A 300 -11.43 -3.49 -7.25
CA THR A 300 -11.34 -3.95 -8.64
C THR A 300 -12.22 -3.08 -9.53
N GLU A 301 -11.83 -2.93 -10.79
CA GLU A 301 -12.78 -2.44 -11.78
C GLU A 301 -13.96 -3.42 -11.90
N ASN A 302 -15.12 -2.88 -12.20
CA ASN A 302 -16.30 -3.70 -12.43
C ASN A 302 -16.22 -4.34 -13.81
N ILE A 303 -16.31 -5.66 -13.88
CA ILE A 303 -16.37 -6.41 -15.12
C ILE A 303 -17.66 -7.21 -15.22
N GLY A 304 -18.05 -7.47 -16.45
CA GLY A 304 -19.13 -8.38 -16.82
C GLY A 304 -18.74 -9.22 -18.03
N TYR A 305 -19.69 -9.99 -18.52
CA TYR A 305 -19.54 -10.83 -19.71
C TYR A 305 -20.77 -10.67 -20.58
N GLY A 306 -20.57 -10.59 -21.90
CA GLY A 306 -21.63 -10.79 -22.88
C GLY A 306 -21.85 -12.29 -23.11
N GLU A 307 -23.10 -12.74 -23.10
CA GLU A 307 -23.47 -14.14 -23.37
C GLU A 307 -24.58 -14.18 -24.38
N ILE A 308 -24.45 -15.04 -25.38
CA ILE A 308 -25.46 -15.24 -26.44
C ILE A 308 -25.74 -16.71 -26.63
N THR A 309 -26.94 -16.99 -27.10
CA THR A 309 -27.31 -18.30 -27.66
C THR A 309 -27.91 -18.10 -29.02
N LYS A 310 -27.28 -18.69 -30.04
CA LYS A 310 -27.73 -18.62 -31.42
C LYS A 310 -28.52 -19.87 -31.80
N THR A 311 -29.72 -19.67 -32.30
CA THR A 311 -30.58 -20.73 -32.81
C THR A 311 -31.08 -20.35 -34.19
N ASP A 312 -31.40 -21.34 -35.00
CA ASP A 312 -32.20 -21.15 -36.18
C ASP A 312 -33.66 -20.89 -35.79
N GLU A 313 -34.24 -19.84 -36.32
CA GLU A 313 -35.57 -19.36 -35.92
C GLU A 313 -36.67 -20.35 -36.30
N SER A 314 -36.51 -21.06 -37.43
CA SER A 314 -37.57 -21.94 -37.96
C SER A 314 -37.51 -23.35 -37.36
N SER A 315 -36.31 -23.88 -37.17
CA SER A 315 -36.10 -25.25 -36.69
C SER A 315 -35.75 -25.36 -35.22
N GLY A 316 -35.38 -24.26 -34.59
CA GLY A 316 -34.86 -24.23 -33.20
C GLY A 316 -33.48 -24.87 -33.04
N VAL A 317 -32.82 -25.26 -34.13
CA VAL A 317 -31.52 -25.91 -34.10
C VAL A 317 -30.45 -24.93 -33.58
N LYS A 318 -29.57 -25.41 -32.72
CA LYS A 318 -28.44 -24.65 -32.21
C LYS A 318 -27.37 -24.45 -33.29
N LEU A 319 -26.89 -23.23 -33.45
CA LEU A 319 -25.95 -22.87 -34.52
C LEU A 319 -24.55 -22.65 -33.97
N ALA A 320 -23.64 -23.58 -34.25
CA ALA A 320 -22.23 -23.49 -33.92
C ALA A 320 -21.45 -22.66 -34.95
N GLY A 321 -20.33 -22.07 -34.52
CA GLY A 321 -19.38 -21.38 -35.38
C GLY A 321 -19.77 -19.96 -35.80
N ALA A 322 -20.90 -19.42 -35.33
CA ALA A 322 -21.25 -18.03 -35.57
C ALA A 322 -20.32 -17.10 -34.76
N VAL A 323 -19.66 -16.17 -35.45
CA VAL A 323 -18.73 -15.21 -34.82
C VAL A 323 -19.43 -13.88 -34.60
N TYR A 324 -19.33 -13.35 -33.38
CA TYR A 324 -19.83 -12.05 -33.00
C TYR A 324 -18.70 -11.11 -32.66
N GLY A 325 -18.70 -9.91 -33.19
CA GLY A 325 -17.89 -8.79 -32.72
C GLY A 325 -18.59 -8.06 -31.58
N ILE A 326 -17.83 -7.67 -30.57
CA ILE A 326 -18.31 -6.85 -29.48
C ILE A 326 -17.66 -5.48 -29.65
N TYR A 327 -18.48 -4.43 -29.69
CA TYR A 327 -18.05 -3.06 -29.96
C TYR A 327 -18.43 -2.15 -28.81
N SER A 328 -17.57 -1.18 -28.50
CA SER A 328 -17.85 -0.18 -27.47
C SER A 328 -18.68 1.01 -27.98
N ASP A 329 -19.13 0.97 -29.22
CA ASP A 329 -19.95 2.00 -29.85
C ASP A 329 -21.10 1.39 -30.67
N SER A 330 -22.18 2.14 -30.82
CA SER A 330 -23.37 1.70 -31.56
C SER A 330 -23.14 1.62 -33.08
N GLY A 331 -22.09 2.25 -33.58
CA GLY A 331 -21.72 2.21 -35.01
C GLY A 331 -20.86 1.01 -35.40
N CYS A 332 -20.51 0.15 -34.42
CA CYS A 332 -19.66 -1.02 -34.61
C CYS A 332 -18.30 -0.69 -35.25
N THR A 333 -17.71 0.44 -34.86
CA THR A 333 -16.42 0.89 -35.39
C THR A 333 -15.24 0.52 -34.46
N ASN A 334 -15.49 0.44 -33.15
CA ASN A 334 -14.46 0.18 -32.14
C ASN A 334 -14.64 -1.25 -31.58
N LEU A 335 -13.98 -2.23 -32.22
CA LEU A 335 -14.02 -3.63 -31.80
C LEU A 335 -13.22 -3.85 -30.51
N VAL A 336 -13.87 -4.35 -29.46
CA VAL A 336 -13.24 -4.67 -28.17
C VAL A 336 -13.04 -6.16 -27.92
N GLY A 337 -13.77 -7.02 -28.65
CA GLY A 337 -13.66 -8.46 -28.53
C GLY A 337 -14.42 -9.23 -29.58
N LYS A 338 -14.21 -10.55 -29.60
CA LYS A 338 -14.98 -11.50 -30.45
C LYS A 338 -15.37 -12.68 -29.58
N MET A 339 -16.51 -13.30 -29.95
CA MET A 339 -16.95 -14.57 -29.38
C MET A 339 -17.50 -15.46 -30.49
N THR A 340 -17.31 -16.76 -30.35
CA THR A 340 -17.75 -17.76 -31.34
C THR A 340 -18.64 -18.79 -30.67
N THR A 341 -19.80 -19.09 -31.26
CA THR A 341 -20.73 -20.07 -30.71
C THR A 341 -20.18 -21.49 -30.79
N ASP A 342 -20.39 -22.25 -29.73
CA ASP A 342 -20.06 -23.68 -29.61
C ASP A 342 -21.15 -24.58 -30.25
N SER A 343 -21.02 -25.88 -30.07
CA SER A 343 -22.00 -26.89 -30.56
C SER A 343 -23.42 -26.73 -29.99
N ASN A 344 -23.55 -26.02 -28.84
CA ASN A 344 -24.84 -25.67 -28.25
C ASN A 344 -25.36 -24.31 -28.71
N GLY A 345 -24.71 -23.69 -29.67
CA GLY A 345 -25.03 -22.35 -30.15
C GLY A 345 -24.69 -21.26 -29.13
N TYR A 346 -23.95 -21.59 -28.04
CA TYR A 346 -23.63 -20.67 -26.96
C TYR A 346 -22.25 -20.04 -27.16
N ALA A 347 -22.15 -18.76 -26.87
CA ALA A 347 -20.87 -18.06 -26.80
C ALA A 347 -20.83 -17.11 -25.59
N LYS A 348 -19.65 -16.98 -25.01
CA LYS A 348 -19.36 -16.06 -23.92
C LYS A 348 -18.16 -15.19 -24.27
N SER A 349 -18.26 -13.90 -23.98
CA SER A 349 -17.16 -12.96 -24.18
C SER A 349 -16.02 -13.20 -23.18
N LYS A 350 -14.86 -12.61 -23.47
CA LYS A 350 -13.88 -12.29 -22.44
C LYS A 350 -14.48 -11.28 -21.46
N ALA A 351 -13.78 -11.04 -20.32
CA ALA A 351 -14.17 -10.01 -19.38
C ALA A 351 -14.24 -8.64 -20.08
N LEU A 352 -15.35 -7.96 -19.88
CA LEU A 352 -15.60 -6.60 -20.39
C LEU A 352 -15.71 -5.66 -19.17
N VAL A 353 -15.06 -4.50 -19.24
CA VAL A 353 -15.26 -3.44 -18.24
C VAL A 353 -16.73 -3.00 -18.27
N ALA A 354 -17.31 -2.67 -17.11
CA ALA A 354 -18.71 -2.23 -17.05
C ALA A 354 -18.96 -1.05 -18.00
N GLY A 355 -19.94 -1.22 -18.89
CA GLY A 355 -20.25 -0.26 -19.93
C GLY A 355 -21.37 -0.76 -20.84
N THR A 356 -21.69 0.02 -21.87
CA THR A 356 -22.63 -0.35 -22.93
C THR A 356 -21.84 -0.87 -24.11
N TYR A 357 -22.25 -2.04 -24.63
CA TYR A 357 -21.62 -2.68 -25.77
C TYR A 357 -22.66 -3.04 -26.82
N THR A 358 -22.22 -3.04 -28.07
CA THR A 358 -23.03 -3.49 -29.22
C THR A 358 -22.44 -4.79 -29.74
N GLU A 359 -23.27 -5.80 -29.93
CA GLU A 359 -22.89 -7.07 -30.53
C GLU A 359 -23.31 -7.07 -32.00
N HIS A 360 -22.42 -7.49 -32.85
CA HIS A 360 -22.69 -7.62 -34.26
C HIS A 360 -22.13 -8.92 -34.81
N ILE A 361 -22.95 -9.65 -35.57
CA ILE A 361 -22.52 -10.91 -36.21
C ILE A 361 -21.57 -10.60 -37.38
N TYR A 362 -20.45 -11.32 -37.45
CA TYR A 362 -19.57 -11.23 -38.59
C TYR A 362 -20.22 -11.94 -39.80
N PRO A 363 -20.42 -11.24 -40.93
CA PRO A 363 -20.87 -11.85 -42.14
C PRO A 363 -19.93 -12.99 -42.58
N GLY A 364 -20.47 -14.06 -43.12
CA GLY A 364 -19.69 -15.20 -43.62
C GLY A 364 -19.33 -16.25 -42.54
N THR A 365 -19.65 -16.01 -41.23
CA THR A 365 -19.45 -17.01 -40.16
C THR A 365 -20.70 -17.84 -39.87
N ILE A 366 -21.73 -17.71 -40.71
CA ILE A 366 -22.94 -18.55 -40.61
C ILE A 366 -22.55 -19.96 -41.06
N PRO A 367 -22.79 -20.99 -40.22
CA PRO A 367 -22.39 -22.34 -40.56
C PRO A 367 -22.94 -22.79 -41.91
N ASN A 368 -22.12 -23.47 -42.73
CA ASN A 368 -22.50 -24.06 -44.01
C ASN A 368 -23.75 -24.97 -43.92
N SER A 369 -24.08 -25.50 -42.73
CA SER A 369 -25.31 -26.26 -42.48
C SER A 369 -26.59 -25.46 -42.76
N VAL A 370 -26.58 -24.14 -42.60
CA VAL A 370 -27.74 -23.29 -42.93
C VAL A 370 -27.87 -23.13 -44.43
N PHE A 371 -26.77 -23.05 -45.16
CA PHE A 371 -26.76 -22.98 -46.64
C PHE A 371 -27.11 -24.33 -47.27
N SER A 372 -26.73 -25.47 -46.68
CA SER A 372 -27.07 -26.80 -47.19
C SER A 372 -28.56 -27.11 -47.11
N MET A 373 -29.31 -26.49 -46.20
CA MET A 373 -30.79 -26.63 -46.14
C MET A 373 -31.52 -25.99 -47.32
N PHE A 374 -30.85 -25.05 -48.00
CA PHE A 374 -31.46 -24.35 -49.15
C PHE A 374 -30.91 -24.78 -50.51
N GLU A 375 -30.19 -25.90 -50.61
CA GLU A 375 -29.54 -26.38 -51.85
C GLU A 375 -28.61 -25.33 -52.51
N LEU A 376 -28.15 -24.34 -51.81
CA LEU A 376 -27.26 -23.28 -52.29
C LEU A 376 -25.77 -23.69 -52.25
N LYS A 377 -25.49 -24.99 -52.38
CA LYS A 377 -24.13 -25.57 -52.35
C LYS A 377 -23.16 -25.04 -53.40
N ASP A 378 -23.68 -24.53 -54.50
CA ASP A 378 -22.89 -24.11 -55.66
C ASP A 378 -22.61 -22.60 -55.68
N TYR A 379 -23.11 -21.85 -54.68
CA TYR A 379 -22.78 -20.44 -54.53
C TYR A 379 -21.67 -20.28 -53.51
N ASP A 380 -20.47 -20.08 -54.03
CA ASP A 380 -19.27 -19.79 -53.22
C ASP A 380 -19.31 -18.33 -52.73
N PHE A 381 -20.31 -18.02 -51.87
CA PHE A 381 -20.44 -16.70 -51.24
C PHE A 381 -19.26 -16.34 -50.33
N VAL A 382 -18.42 -17.33 -50.01
CA VAL A 382 -17.24 -17.13 -49.15
C VAL A 382 -16.10 -16.50 -49.95
N ASP A 383 -15.90 -16.89 -51.22
CA ASP A 383 -14.79 -16.37 -52.04
C ASP A 383 -15.00 -14.91 -52.50
N GLU A 384 -16.23 -14.51 -52.75
CA GLU A 384 -16.51 -13.10 -53.07
C GLU A 384 -16.29 -12.12 -51.92
N TYR A 385 -16.22 -12.59 -50.65
CA TYR A 385 -15.91 -11.77 -49.48
C TYR A 385 -14.43 -11.41 -49.37
N ASN A 386 -13.56 -12.19 -49.96
CA ASN A 386 -12.12 -11.90 -50.03
C ASN A 386 -11.77 -10.93 -51.18
N VAL A 387 -12.72 -10.50 -51.96
CA VAL A 387 -12.49 -9.47 -52.98
C VAL A 387 -12.28 -8.12 -52.27
N LYS A 388 -11.15 -7.50 -52.58
CA LYS A 388 -10.60 -6.25 -52.01
C LYS A 388 -11.50 -4.98 -52.19
N ASP A 389 -12.77 -5.11 -52.50
CA ASP A 389 -13.66 -3.98 -52.71
C ASP A 389 -14.55 -3.74 -51.47
N ASN A 390 -14.07 -2.84 -50.62
CA ASN A 390 -14.74 -2.36 -49.40
C ASN A 390 -15.93 -1.42 -49.67
N SER A 391 -16.66 -1.59 -50.76
CA SER A 391 -17.80 -0.73 -51.03
C SER A 391 -18.93 -0.98 -50.02
N HIS A 392 -19.30 0.06 -49.31
CA HIS A 392 -20.30 0.09 -48.22
C HIS A 392 -21.68 -0.46 -48.72
N GLU A 393 -21.98 -0.35 -49.98
CA GLU A 393 -23.21 -0.82 -50.60
C GLU A 393 -23.27 -2.37 -50.75
N ARG A 394 -22.14 -3.03 -51.05
CA ARG A 394 -22.08 -4.50 -51.11
C ARG A 394 -22.25 -5.13 -49.73
N ILE A 395 -21.67 -4.54 -48.70
CA ILE A 395 -21.85 -5.00 -47.32
C ILE A 395 -23.31 -4.83 -46.89
N LYS A 396 -23.94 -3.72 -47.21
CA LYS A 396 -25.32 -3.45 -46.89
C LYS A 396 -26.27 -4.40 -47.61
N TRP A 397 -26.05 -4.69 -48.90
CA TRP A 397 -26.86 -5.65 -49.65
C TRP A 397 -26.73 -7.07 -49.06
N LYS A 398 -25.54 -7.50 -48.66
CA LYS A 398 -25.33 -8.80 -48.05
C LYS A 398 -25.95 -8.88 -46.64
N LEU A 399 -25.89 -7.86 -45.85
CA LEU A 399 -26.58 -7.76 -44.56
C LEU A 399 -28.10 -7.83 -44.74
N ASP A 400 -28.66 -7.14 -45.71
CA ASP A 400 -30.09 -7.22 -46.06
C ASP A 400 -30.49 -8.60 -46.55
N PHE A 401 -29.64 -9.26 -47.35
CA PHE A 401 -29.86 -10.63 -47.80
C PHE A 401 -29.87 -11.61 -46.64
N TYR A 402 -28.94 -11.52 -45.72
CA TYR A 402 -28.91 -12.35 -44.50
C TYR A 402 -30.10 -12.05 -43.59
N HIS A 403 -30.47 -10.79 -43.39
CA HIS A 403 -31.68 -10.42 -42.66
C HIS A 403 -32.94 -11.02 -43.27
N ARG A 404 -33.03 -11.09 -44.60
CA ARG A 404 -34.16 -11.73 -45.31
C ARG A 404 -34.16 -13.25 -45.15
N LEU A 405 -32.97 -13.89 -45.17
CA LEU A 405 -32.82 -15.34 -44.93
C LEU A 405 -33.26 -15.77 -43.53
N PHE A 406 -33.04 -14.94 -42.54
CA PHE A 406 -33.37 -15.24 -41.14
C PHE A 406 -34.76 -14.77 -40.69
N ASN A 407 -35.45 -13.99 -41.49
CA ASN A 407 -36.83 -13.58 -41.23
C ASN A 407 -37.81 -14.53 -41.91
N VAL A 408 -38.63 -15.23 -41.12
CA VAL A 408 -39.54 -16.29 -41.59
C VAL A 408 -40.48 -15.82 -42.73
N GLU A 409 -40.99 -14.60 -42.62
CA GLU A 409 -41.89 -14.03 -43.63
C GLU A 409 -41.18 -13.68 -44.94
N ARG A 410 -39.91 -13.34 -44.90
CA ARG A 410 -39.12 -12.95 -46.07
C ARG A 410 -38.31 -14.10 -46.69
N ARG A 411 -38.27 -15.28 -46.08
CA ARG A 411 -37.54 -16.45 -46.60
C ARG A 411 -38.08 -16.92 -47.95
N LYS A 412 -39.38 -16.90 -48.11
CA LYS A 412 -40.01 -17.26 -49.38
C LYS A 412 -39.62 -16.29 -50.50
N GLU A 413 -39.64 -14.99 -50.22
CA GLU A 413 -39.27 -13.96 -51.20
C GLU A 413 -37.78 -14.03 -51.57
N ALA A 414 -36.88 -14.32 -50.62
CA ALA A 414 -35.47 -14.50 -50.89
C ALA A 414 -35.18 -15.77 -51.72
N LEU A 415 -35.89 -16.86 -51.45
CA LEU A 415 -35.78 -18.12 -52.21
C LEU A 415 -36.30 -17.94 -53.64
N GLU A 416 -37.38 -17.24 -53.83
CA GLU A 416 -37.94 -16.93 -55.15
C GLU A 416 -36.99 -16.03 -55.96
N ALA A 417 -36.45 -15.02 -55.35
CA ALA A 417 -35.45 -14.11 -55.95
C ALA A 417 -34.16 -14.85 -56.36
N ALA A 418 -33.67 -15.75 -55.49
CA ALA A 418 -32.50 -16.59 -55.81
C ALA A 418 -32.74 -17.57 -56.95
N LYS A 419 -33.93 -18.15 -57.02
CA LYS A 419 -34.34 -19.01 -58.19
C LYS A 419 -34.36 -18.19 -59.46
N ASP A 420 -34.95 -17.01 -59.46
CA ASP A 420 -35.07 -16.14 -60.62
C ASP A 420 -33.67 -15.68 -61.10
N GLU A 421 -32.74 -15.41 -60.23
CA GLU A 421 -31.38 -15.05 -60.57
C GLU A 421 -30.56 -16.24 -61.10
N SER A 422 -30.77 -17.44 -60.55
CA SER A 422 -30.20 -18.68 -61.05
C SER A 422 -30.68 -18.99 -62.51
N GLU A 423 -31.96 -18.80 -62.83
CA GLU A 423 -32.48 -18.96 -64.17
C GLU A 423 -31.94 -17.94 -65.18
N LYS A 424 -31.77 -16.68 -64.76
CA LYS A 424 -31.10 -15.63 -65.54
C LYS A 424 -29.64 -15.96 -65.85
N LEU A 425 -28.91 -16.48 -64.87
CA LEU A 425 -27.54 -16.94 -65.07
C LEU A 425 -27.41 -18.13 -65.95
N LYS A 426 -28.31 -19.13 -65.84
CA LYS A 426 -28.39 -20.26 -66.78
C LYS A 426 -28.62 -19.80 -68.22
N LYS A 427 -29.52 -18.85 -68.41
CA LYS A 427 -29.78 -18.27 -69.72
C LYS A 427 -28.57 -17.54 -70.30
N MET A 428 -27.91 -16.72 -69.51
CA MET A 428 -26.67 -16.04 -69.92
C MET A 428 -25.55 -17.02 -70.26
N ILE A 429 -25.39 -18.12 -69.52
CA ILE A 429 -24.39 -19.16 -69.83
C ILE A 429 -24.73 -19.84 -71.13
N THR A 430 -26.04 -20.08 -71.45
CA THR A 430 -26.47 -20.64 -72.68
C THR A 430 -26.23 -19.68 -73.86
N ASP A 431 -26.58 -18.40 -73.68
CA ASP A 431 -26.38 -17.35 -74.71
C ASP A 431 -24.88 -17.03 -74.95
N LEU A 432 -23.96 -17.42 -74.08
CA LEU A 432 -22.51 -17.32 -74.28
C LEU A 432 -21.87 -18.56 -74.90
N ARG A 433 -22.65 -19.68 -75.06
CA ARG A 433 -22.19 -20.91 -75.67
C ARG A 433 -22.56 -21.03 -77.12
N ASP A 434 -23.59 -20.28 -77.63
CA ASP A 434 -23.97 -20.10 -78.99
C ASP A 434 -23.24 -18.91 -79.63
#